data_1dd2d725baa228cf3e18c438dc643511
#
_entry.id   1dd2d725baa228cf3e18c438dc643511
#
_cell.length_a   1.000
_cell.length_b   1.000
_cell.length_c   1.000
_cell.angle_alpha   90.00
_cell.angle_beta   90.00
_cell.angle_gamma   90.00
#
_symmetry.space_group_name_H-M   'P 1'
#
loop_
_entity.id
_entity.type
_entity.pdbx_description
1 polymer ?
#
loop_
_entity_poly.entity_id
_entity_poly.type
_entity_poly.pdbx_seq_one_letter_code
_entity_poly.pdbx_strand_id
1 'polypeptide(L)'
;KGLIAACVIGDGEAETGPLATSWNINKFLNLETDGYVLPILHRNGYKISNPTIFGRMTEEELEDFFYGHGWKPYFVTATDTQKAHEEMAKTLDKIVKEINGLKGRATVDHEWPMLVLTTPKGWTGPKEIEEKQIEGSFRAHQVPITITRDNPMNLPLLEKWLKSYHPEELFDDKGRVKKEIRDLAPTPSKCMGKSE
;
A
#
# COMPACT_ATOMS: atom_id res chain seq x y z
N LYS A 1 -16.64 15.74 8.08
CA LYS A 1 -15.98 16.91 7.43
C LYS A 1 -14.47 16.83 7.58
N GLY A 2 -13.74 16.96 6.49
CA GLY A 2 -12.28 17.06 6.50
C GLY A 2 -11.52 15.73 6.74
N LEU A 3 -12.18 14.60 6.74
CA LEU A 3 -11.54 13.29 6.81
C LEU A 3 -10.83 12.97 5.50
N ILE A 4 -9.68 12.30 5.62
CA ILE A 4 -8.98 11.67 4.50
C ILE A 4 -9.03 10.18 4.74
N ALA A 5 -9.72 9.44 3.87
CA ALA A 5 -9.77 8.00 3.88
C ALA A 5 -8.68 7.46 2.94
N ALA A 6 -7.58 6.95 3.48
CA ALA A 6 -6.56 6.30 2.68
C ALA A 6 -7.00 4.88 2.32
N CYS A 7 -6.93 4.54 1.03
CA CYS A 7 -7.29 3.24 0.49
C CYS A 7 -6.09 2.63 -0.22
N VAL A 8 -5.52 1.56 0.35
CA VAL A 8 -4.42 0.82 -0.28
C VAL A 8 -5.01 -0.24 -1.21
N ILE A 9 -4.57 -0.20 -2.47
CA ILE A 9 -5.14 -1.00 -3.56
C ILE A 9 -4.00 -1.72 -4.26
N GLY A 10 -4.04 -3.06 -4.32
CA GLY A 10 -3.08 -3.83 -5.11
C GLY A 10 -3.29 -3.61 -6.61
N ASP A 11 -2.20 -3.63 -7.38
CA ASP A 11 -2.26 -3.41 -8.84
C ASP A 11 -3.11 -4.46 -9.58
N GLY A 12 -3.12 -5.70 -9.10
CA GLY A 12 -3.99 -6.75 -9.65
C GLY A 12 -5.48 -6.53 -9.38
N GLU A 13 -5.83 -5.93 -8.25
CA GLU A 13 -7.22 -5.54 -7.94
C GLU A 13 -7.63 -4.30 -8.74
N ALA A 14 -6.72 -3.34 -8.82
CA ALA A 14 -6.95 -2.03 -9.42
C ALA A 14 -7.39 -2.09 -10.90
N GLU A 15 -6.99 -3.14 -11.61
CA GLU A 15 -7.27 -3.35 -13.03
C GLU A 15 -8.44 -4.32 -13.30
N THR A 16 -9.12 -4.82 -12.25
CA THR A 16 -10.14 -5.86 -12.40
C THR A 16 -11.43 -5.54 -11.67
N GLY A 17 -12.55 -6.07 -12.21
CA GLY A 17 -13.87 -6.02 -11.60
C GLY A 17 -14.36 -4.62 -11.24
N PRO A 18 -15.13 -4.52 -10.16
CA PRO A 18 -15.72 -3.24 -9.73
C PRO A 18 -14.68 -2.18 -9.39
N LEU A 19 -13.47 -2.57 -8.96
CA LEU A 19 -12.43 -1.61 -8.59
C LEU A 19 -11.90 -0.84 -9.81
N ALA A 20 -11.81 -1.49 -10.97
CA ALA A 20 -11.41 -0.82 -12.21
C ALA A 20 -12.34 0.33 -12.60
N THR A 21 -13.63 0.23 -12.26
CA THR A 21 -14.60 1.31 -12.49
C THR A 21 -14.63 2.36 -11.38
N SER A 22 -14.09 2.04 -10.21
CA SER A 22 -14.09 2.91 -9.03
C SER A 22 -13.13 4.10 -9.15
N TRP A 23 -12.23 4.11 -10.13
CA TRP A 23 -11.35 5.25 -10.39
C TRP A 23 -12.10 6.55 -10.68
N ASN A 24 -13.37 6.47 -11.04
CA ASN A 24 -14.22 7.65 -11.28
C ASN A 24 -14.90 8.20 -10.02
N ILE A 25 -14.63 7.66 -8.82
CA ILE A 25 -15.31 8.05 -7.58
C ILE A 25 -15.14 9.54 -7.26
N ASN A 26 -14.04 10.16 -7.64
CA ASN A 26 -13.79 11.59 -7.47
C ASN A 26 -14.84 12.48 -8.16
N LYS A 27 -15.58 11.94 -9.15
CA LYS A 27 -16.67 12.67 -9.83
C LYS A 27 -17.96 12.75 -8.99
N PHE A 28 -18.08 11.94 -7.94
CA PHE A 28 -19.26 11.84 -7.09
C PHE A 28 -19.05 12.43 -5.68
N LEU A 29 -17.79 12.68 -5.29
CA LEU A 29 -17.46 13.20 -3.97
C LEU A 29 -17.48 14.73 -3.95
N ASN A 30 -18.05 15.29 -2.88
CA ASN A 30 -18.03 16.72 -2.60
C ASN A 30 -17.06 17.00 -1.45
N LEU A 31 -15.97 17.71 -1.72
CA LEU A 31 -14.94 18.05 -0.73
C LEU A 31 -15.44 18.91 0.44
N GLU A 32 -16.56 19.61 0.27
CA GLU A 32 -17.14 20.43 1.34
C GLU A 32 -17.92 19.60 2.37
N THR A 33 -18.55 18.50 1.91
CA THR A 33 -19.47 17.69 2.74
C THR A 33 -18.91 16.32 3.07
N ASP A 34 -18.25 15.66 2.13
CA ASP A 34 -17.94 14.22 2.24
C ASP A 34 -16.56 13.95 2.82
N GLY A 35 -15.57 14.69 2.43
CA GLY A 35 -14.18 14.42 2.74
C GLY A 35 -13.39 13.98 1.51
N TYR A 36 -12.26 13.33 1.72
CA TYR A 36 -11.32 12.96 0.66
C TYR A 36 -11.02 11.47 0.68
N VAL A 37 -11.00 10.83 -0.47
CA VAL A 37 -10.45 9.48 -0.65
C VAL A 37 -9.06 9.63 -1.25
N LEU A 38 -8.03 9.11 -0.56
CA LEU A 38 -6.65 9.04 -1.03
C LEU A 38 -6.35 7.63 -1.50
N PRO A 39 -6.38 7.36 -2.81
CA PRO A 39 -5.93 6.08 -3.33
C PRO A 39 -4.41 5.95 -3.19
N ILE A 40 -3.97 4.79 -2.73
CA ILE A 40 -2.57 4.36 -2.71
C ILE A 40 -2.47 3.10 -3.53
N LEU A 41 -2.09 3.22 -4.79
CA LEU A 41 -1.87 2.07 -5.66
C LEU A 41 -0.56 1.39 -5.28
N HIS A 42 -0.62 0.18 -4.76
CA HIS A 42 0.55 -0.64 -4.51
C HIS A 42 0.90 -1.46 -5.75
N ARG A 43 1.86 -0.97 -6.50
CA ARG A 43 2.36 -1.55 -7.74
C ARG A 43 3.50 -2.50 -7.45
N ASN A 44 3.23 -3.79 -7.40
CA ASN A 44 4.25 -4.83 -7.22
C ASN A 44 4.49 -5.68 -8.50
N GLY A 45 3.70 -5.44 -9.54
CA GLY A 45 3.88 -6.01 -10.88
C GLY A 45 3.25 -7.37 -11.11
N TYR A 46 2.69 -8.04 -10.08
CA TYR A 46 2.16 -9.40 -10.23
C TYR A 46 0.81 -9.60 -9.56
N LYS A 47 -0.06 -10.37 -10.22
CA LYS A 47 -1.20 -11.08 -9.64
C LYS A 47 -0.68 -12.34 -8.91
N ILE A 48 -1.45 -13.40 -8.90
CA ILE A 48 -1.05 -14.70 -8.30
C ILE A 48 0.17 -15.27 -9.02
N SER A 49 0.12 -15.36 -10.36
CA SER A 49 1.20 -15.94 -11.18
C SER A 49 1.53 -15.12 -12.42
N ASN A 50 0.69 -14.18 -12.79
CA ASN A 50 0.84 -13.38 -14.01
C ASN A 50 1.18 -11.92 -13.68
N PRO A 51 1.88 -11.22 -14.58
CA PRO A 51 2.07 -9.78 -14.46
C PRO A 51 0.73 -9.04 -14.50
N THR A 52 0.69 -7.88 -13.85
CA THR A 52 -0.42 -6.94 -13.94
C THR A 52 -0.26 -6.05 -15.17
N ILE A 53 -1.36 -5.46 -15.66
CA ILE A 53 -1.32 -4.44 -16.71
C ILE A 53 -0.54 -3.22 -16.17
N PHE A 54 -0.89 -2.73 -14.98
CA PHE A 54 -0.19 -1.60 -14.36
C PHE A 54 1.30 -1.89 -14.10
N GLY A 55 1.67 -3.15 -13.85
CA GLY A 55 3.08 -3.55 -13.73
C GLY A 55 3.87 -3.45 -15.03
N ARG A 56 3.19 -3.47 -16.17
CA ARG A 56 3.78 -3.37 -17.52
C ARG A 56 3.79 -1.96 -18.08
N MET A 57 3.01 -1.05 -17.49
CA MET A 57 2.98 0.35 -17.88
C MET A 57 4.23 1.08 -17.40
N THR A 58 4.71 2.03 -18.17
CA THR A 58 5.70 3.01 -17.74
C THR A 58 5.08 4.00 -16.75
N GLU A 59 5.88 4.82 -16.09
CA GLU A 59 5.34 5.88 -15.23
C GLU A 59 4.54 6.91 -16.03
N GLU A 60 4.98 7.25 -17.24
CA GLU A 60 4.28 8.16 -18.14
C GLU A 60 2.90 7.62 -18.55
N GLU A 61 2.80 6.34 -18.92
CA GLU A 61 1.52 5.70 -19.24
C GLU A 61 0.57 5.65 -18.04
N LEU A 62 1.11 5.42 -16.82
CA LEU A 62 0.32 5.47 -15.59
C LEU A 62 -0.14 6.90 -15.28
N GLU A 63 0.72 7.88 -15.51
CA GLU A 63 0.40 9.29 -15.33
C GLU A 63 -0.76 9.69 -16.23
N ASP A 64 -0.68 9.39 -17.53
CA ASP A 64 -1.73 9.65 -18.51
C ASP A 64 -3.04 8.94 -18.15
N PHE A 65 -2.94 7.66 -17.75
CA PHE A 65 -4.12 6.88 -17.34
C PHE A 65 -4.83 7.53 -16.15
N PHE A 66 -4.11 7.91 -15.13
CA PHE A 66 -4.71 8.49 -13.93
C PHE A 66 -5.19 9.92 -14.13
N TYR A 67 -4.48 10.73 -14.91
CA TYR A 67 -4.96 12.06 -15.31
C TYR A 67 -6.27 11.98 -16.08
N GLY A 68 -6.42 10.99 -16.98
CA GLY A 68 -7.68 10.75 -17.69
C GLY A 68 -8.87 10.45 -16.76
N HIS A 69 -8.61 9.93 -15.56
CA HIS A 69 -9.62 9.71 -14.51
C HIS A 69 -9.75 10.88 -13.52
N GLY A 70 -8.97 11.96 -13.69
CA GLY A 70 -8.97 13.11 -12.80
C GLY A 70 -8.14 12.92 -11.53
N TRP A 71 -7.16 12.03 -11.55
CA TRP A 71 -6.19 11.83 -10.49
C TRP A 71 -4.82 12.38 -10.88
N LYS A 72 -4.11 12.93 -9.91
CA LYS A 72 -2.72 13.36 -10.05
C LYS A 72 -1.82 12.41 -9.28
N PRO A 73 -1.14 11.49 -9.97
CA PRO A 73 -0.31 10.49 -9.31
C PRO A 73 1.01 11.10 -8.80
N TYR A 74 1.39 10.69 -7.61
CA TYR A 74 2.72 10.89 -7.01
C TYR A 74 3.39 9.53 -6.91
N PHE A 75 4.62 9.41 -7.39
CA PHE A 75 5.34 8.14 -7.43
C PHE A 75 6.34 8.03 -6.30
N VAL A 76 6.36 6.88 -5.63
CA VAL A 76 7.37 6.47 -4.66
C VAL A 76 7.84 5.07 -5.03
N THR A 77 9.15 4.91 -5.25
CA THR A 77 9.74 3.60 -5.56
C THR A 77 10.59 3.12 -4.39
N ALA A 78 10.19 2.00 -3.81
CA ALA A 78 10.80 1.43 -2.63
C ALA A 78 11.71 0.25 -2.98
N THR A 79 13.01 0.47 -2.86
CA THR A 79 14.05 -0.57 -2.98
C THR A 79 14.91 -0.70 -1.72
N ASP A 80 15.01 0.39 -0.98
CA ASP A 80 15.68 0.51 0.32
C ASP A 80 14.66 0.97 1.35
N THR A 81 14.58 0.30 2.50
CA THR A 81 13.54 0.54 3.50
C THR A 81 13.62 1.95 4.09
N GLN A 82 14.82 2.40 4.48
CA GLN A 82 14.98 3.71 5.11
C GLN A 82 14.63 4.84 4.14
N LYS A 83 15.16 4.77 2.91
CA LYS A 83 14.88 5.78 1.88
C LYS A 83 13.41 5.79 1.49
N ALA A 84 12.79 4.59 1.40
CA ALA A 84 11.37 4.48 1.11
C ALA A 84 10.49 5.16 2.16
N HIS A 85 10.82 5.00 3.45
CA HIS A 85 10.11 5.70 4.52
C HIS A 85 10.27 7.23 4.42
N GLU A 86 11.46 7.72 4.15
CA GLU A 86 11.72 9.16 4.00
C GLU A 86 10.99 9.76 2.79
N GLU A 87 11.03 9.08 1.64
CA GLU A 87 10.33 9.51 0.43
C GLU A 87 8.81 9.44 0.60
N MET A 88 8.30 8.36 1.21
CA MET A 88 6.89 8.22 1.51
C MET A 88 6.38 9.32 2.42
N ALA A 89 7.09 9.63 3.50
CA ALA A 89 6.73 10.70 4.42
C ALA A 89 6.67 12.07 3.71
N LYS A 90 7.71 12.42 2.96
CA LYS A 90 7.75 13.68 2.19
C LYS A 90 6.61 13.78 1.17
N THR A 91 6.33 12.66 0.49
CA THR A 91 5.28 12.62 -0.53
C THR A 91 3.90 12.72 0.09
N LEU A 92 3.64 12.04 1.20
CA LEU A 92 2.37 12.15 1.94
C LEU A 92 2.16 13.56 2.49
N ASP A 93 3.18 14.21 3.04
CA ASP A 93 3.09 15.61 3.50
C ASP A 93 2.68 16.54 2.34
N LYS A 94 3.27 16.35 1.16
CA LYS A 94 2.92 17.11 -0.04
C LYS A 94 1.47 16.86 -0.47
N ILE A 95 1.06 15.60 -0.53
CA ILE A 95 -0.31 15.18 -0.87
C ILE A 95 -1.32 15.77 0.12
N VAL A 96 -1.08 15.63 1.43
CA VAL A 96 -2.00 16.15 2.46
C VAL A 96 -2.12 17.68 2.40
N LYS A 97 -1.00 18.37 2.14
CA LYS A 97 -1.02 19.83 1.94
C LYS A 97 -1.87 20.21 0.72
N GLU A 98 -1.74 19.48 -0.38
CA GLU A 98 -2.52 19.71 -1.60
C GLU A 98 -4.00 19.43 -1.37
N ILE A 99 -4.37 18.30 -0.76
CA ILE A 99 -5.73 17.96 -0.39
C ILE A 99 -6.37 19.08 0.46
N ASN A 100 -5.63 19.59 1.45
CA ASN A 100 -6.12 20.68 2.28
C ASN A 100 -6.31 21.98 1.49
N GLY A 101 -5.54 22.20 0.43
CA GLY A 101 -5.70 23.33 -0.48
C GLY A 101 -6.90 23.23 -1.43
N LEU A 102 -7.43 22.00 -1.63
CA LEU A 102 -8.61 21.75 -2.46
C LEU A 102 -9.94 22.02 -1.71
N LYS A 103 -9.90 22.02 -0.37
CA LYS A 103 -11.10 22.26 0.45
C LYS A 103 -11.71 23.63 0.15
N GLY A 104 -13.01 23.66 -0.10
CA GLY A 104 -13.76 24.88 -0.45
C GLY A 104 -13.64 25.31 -1.92
N ARG A 105 -13.08 24.48 -2.79
CA ARG A 105 -13.08 24.70 -4.23
C ARG A 105 -14.12 23.80 -4.91
N ALA A 106 -14.78 24.31 -5.96
CA ALA A 106 -15.70 23.49 -6.75
C ALA A 106 -14.96 22.29 -7.36
N THR A 107 -15.52 21.10 -7.23
CA THR A 107 -14.88 19.81 -7.53
C THR A 107 -14.65 19.53 -9.02
N VAL A 108 -15.18 20.38 -9.92
CA VAL A 108 -15.30 20.05 -11.35
C VAL A 108 -13.98 20.13 -12.12
N ASP A 109 -13.00 20.92 -11.64
CA ASP A 109 -11.79 21.23 -12.41
C ASP A 109 -10.47 20.86 -11.69
N HIS A 110 -10.50 19.95 -10.70
CA HIS A 110 -9.29 19.65 -9.95
C HIS A 110 -8.85 18.19 -10.14
N GLU A 111 -7.57 18.04 -10.40
CA GLU A 111 -6.86 16.76 -10.33
C GLU A 111 -6.68 16.40 -8.85
N TRP A 112 -7.19 15.24 -8.46
CA TRP A 112 -7.13 14.78 -7.09
C TRP A 112 -5.82 14.03 -6.84
N PRO A 113 -5.00 14.44 -5.84
CA PRO A 113 -3.77 13.73 -5.52
C PRO A 113 -4.02 12.24 -5.22
N MET A 114 -3.17 11.38 -5.72
CA MET A 114 -3.08 9.98 -5.37
C MET A 114 -1.62 9.53 -5.27
N LEU A 115 -1.36 8.38 -4.68
CA LEU A 115 -0.02 7.82 -4.56
C LEU A 115 0.09 6.52 -5.36
N VAL A 116 1.20 6.36 -6.08
CA VAL A 116 1.64 5.09 -6.67
C VAL A 116 2.91 4.65 -5.94
N LEU A 117 2.77 3.60 -5.12
CA LEU A 117 3.89 2.99 -4.41
C LEU A 117 4.37 1.77 -5.18
N THR A 118 5.56 1.84 -5.75
CA THR A 118 6.19 0.71 -6.45
C THR A 118 7.13 -0.02 -5.51
N THR A 119 6.93 -1.34 -5.35
CA THR A 119 7.83 -2.23 -4.60
C THR A 119 8.08 -3.50 -5.39
N PRO A 120 9.19 -4.22 -5.18
CA PRO A 120 9.29 -5.60 -5.61
C PRO A 120 8.20 -6.45 -4.95
N LYS A 121 7.59 -7.38 -5.66
CA LYS A 121 6.65 -8.32 -5.03
C LYS A 121 7.37 -9.14 -3.97
N GLY A 122 6.76 -9.25 -2.76
CA GLY A 122 7.39 -9.90 -1.62
C GLY A 122 8.54 -9.12 -0.99
N TRP A 123 8.57 -7.80 -1.22
CA TRP A 123 9.57 -6.91 -0.64
C TRP A 123 9.67 -7.10 0.88
N THR A 124 10.91 -7.07 1.39
CA THR A 124 11.31 -7.41 2.76
C THR A 124 11.24 -8.89 3.13
N GLY A 125 10.71 -9.74 2.24
CA GLY A 125 10.74 -11.18 2.39
C GLY A 125 12.09 -11.80 1.96
N PRO A 126 12.17 -13.14 1.94
CA PRO A 126 13.33 -13.83 1.42
C PRO A 126 13.58 -13.49 -0.05
N LYS A 127 14.84 -13.18 -0.40
CA LYS A 127 15.19 -12.89 -1.80
C LYS A 127 15.22 -14.17 -2.65
N GLU A 128 15.69 -15.25 -2.05
CA GLU A 128 15.89 -16.54 -2.72
C GLU A 128 15.63 -17.69 -1.75
N ILE A 129 15.05 -18.78 -2.24
CA ILE A 129 14.83 -20.03 -1.52
C ILE A 129 15.12 -21.18 -2.48
N GLU A 130 15.98 -22.13 -2.08
CA GLU A 130 16.35 -23.30 -2.89
C GLU A 130 16.77 -22.90 -4.32
N GLU A 131 17.65 -21.92 -4.44
CA GLU A 131 18.17 -21.36 -5.72
C GLU A 131 17.09 -20.75 -6.63
N LYS A 132 15.90 -20.47 -6.09
CA LYS A 132 14.81 -19.83 -6.83
C LYS A 132 14.57 -18.43 -6.32
N GLN A 133 14.55 -17.46 -7.23
CA GLN A 133 14.19 -16.08 -6.90
C GLN A 133 12.75 -16.01 -6.37
N ILE A 134 12.59 -15.38 -5.21
CA ILE A 134 11.31 -15.13 -4.55
C ILE A 134 10.92 -13.66 -4.68
N GLU A 135 11.69 -12.76 -4.04
CA GLU A 135 11.43 -11.33 -4.14
C GLU A 135 11.45 -10.86 -5.61
N GLY A 136 10.47 -10.04 -5.99
CA GLY A 136 10.32 -9.56 -7.36
C GLY A 136 9.75 -10.59 -8.33
N SER A 137 9.25 -11.73 -7.84
CA SER A 137 8.65 -12.76 -8.69
C SER A 137 7.27 -13.19 -8.19
N PHE A 138 6.51 -13.89 -9.04
CA PHE A 138 5.21 -14.45 -8.68
C PHE A 138 5.28 -15.44 -7.50
N ARG A 139 6.44 -16.04 -7.24
CA ARG A 139 6.63 -17.00 -6.14
C ARG A 139 6.44 -16.38 -4.75
N ALA A 140 6.58 -15.07 -4.64
CA ALA A 140 6.32 -14.35 -3.39
C ALA A 140 4.81 -14.21 -3.06
N HIS A 141 3.90 -14.65 -3.94
CA HIS A 141 2.45 -14.56 -3.69
C HIS A 141 1.98 -15.56 -2.64
N GLN A 142 2.51 -16.78 -2.65
CA GLN A 142 2.18 -17.81 -1.67
C GLN A 142 3.16 -17.75 -0.50
N VAL A 143 2.96 -18.61 0.52
CA VAL A 143 3.96 -18.77 1.57
C VAL A 143 5.28 -19.20 0.93
N PRO A 144 6.29 -18.32 0.91
CA PRO A 144 7.49 -18.55 0.11
C PRO A 144 8.36 -19.68 0.67
N ILE A 145 8.14 -20.05 1.94
CA ILE A 145 8.88 -21.09 2.65
C ILE A 145 7.92 -22.18 3.06
N THR A 146 8.03 -23.34 2.42
CA THR A 146 7.27 -24.53 2.81
C THR A 146 8.00 -25.26 3.91
N ILE A 147 7.34 -25.46 5.05
CA ILE A 147 7.85 -26.27 6.17
C ILE A 147 6.91 -27.47 6.31
N THR A 148 7.47 -28.66 6.13
CA THR A 148 6.79 -29.91 6.39
C THR A 148 7.56 -30.72 7.44
N ARG A 149 6.93 -31.76 8.01
CA ARG A 149 7.63 -32.70 8.89
C ARG A 149 8.84 -33.34 8.22
N ASP A 150 8.74 -33.55 6.89
CA ASP A 150 9.74 -34.21 6.08
C ASP A 150 10.85 -33.24 5.58
N ASN A 151 10.62 -31.92 5.68
CA ASN A 151 11.60 -30.90 5.29
C ASN A 151 11.68 -29.81 6.38
N PRO A 152 12.34 -30.10 7.52
CA PRO A 152 12.55 -29.10 8.58
C PRO A 152 13.69 -28.11 8.25
N MET A 153 14.44 -28.32 7.16
CA MET A 153 15.62 -27.51 6.80
C MET A 153 15.29 -26.03 6.57
N ASN A 154 14.05 -25.73 6.21
CA ASN A 154 13.58 -24.35 5.96
C ASN A 154 13.18 -23.59 7.25
N LEU A 155 13.07 -24.26 8.38
CA LEU A 155 12.68 -23.64 9.65
C LEU A 155 13.64 -22.52 10.09
N PRO A 156 14.98 -22.71 10.08
CA PRO A 156 15.92 -21.64 10.43
C PRO A 156 15.82 -20.43 9.50
N LEU A 157 15.52 -20.66 8.21
CA LEU A 157 15.35 -19.58 7.24
C LEU A 157 14.08 -18.76 7.54
N LEU A 158 12.98 -19.44 7.87
CA LEU A 158 11.74 -18.78 8.30
C LEU A 158 11.97 -17.98 9.59
N GLU A 159 12.60 -18.57 10.58
CA GLU A 159 12.90 -17.91 11.85
C GLU A 159 13.78 -16.67 11.64
N LYS A 160 14.83 -16.77 10.83
CA LYS A 160 15.68 -15.63 10.48
C LYS A 160 14.89 -14.50 9.82
N TRP A 161 14.01 -14.86 8.87
CA TRP A 161 13.17 -13.87 8.20
C TRP A 161 12.23 -13.17 9.19
N LEU A 162 11.47 -13.93 10.00
CA LEU A 162 10.54 -13.35 10.97
C LEU A 162 11.25 -12.49 12.02
N LYS A 163 12.42 -12.91 12.50
CA LYS A 163 13.24 -12.13 13.43
C LYS A 163 13.79 -10.83 12.81
N SER A 164 13.92 -10.74 11.49
CA SER A 164 14.38 -9.51 10.84
C SER A 164 13.39 -8.35 10.95
N TYR A 165 12.15 -8.62 11.34
CA TYR A 165 11.14 -7.60 11.65
C TYR A 165 11.16 -7.09 13.08
N HIS A 166 12.10 -7.55 13.92
CA HIS A 166 12.27 -7.12 15.30
C HIS A 166 10.98 -7.19 16.13
N PRO A 167 10.28 -8.36 16.17
CA PRO A 167 8.99 -8.46 16.87
C PRO A 167 9.10 -8.12 18.37
N GLU A 168 10.29 -8.24 18.97
CA GLU A 168 10.58 -7.83 20.35
C GLU A 168 10.39 -6.32 20.59
N GLU A 169 10.42 -5.49 19.56
CA GLU A 169 10.12 -4.06 19.66
C GLU A 169 8.61 -3.80 19.82
N LEU A 170 7.76 -4.70 19.31
CA LEU A 170 6.31 -4.56 19.30
C LEU A 170 5.59 -5.39 20.35
N PHE A 171 6.19 -6.51 20.79
CA PHE A 171 5.58 -7.47 21.69
C PHE A 171 6.43 -7.68 22.94
N ASP A 172 5.76 -8.01 24.06
CA ASP A 172 6.41 -8.40 25.31
C ASP A 172 6.79 -9.90 25.30
N ASP A 173 7.50 -10.36 26.35
CA ASP A 173 7.96 -11.75 26.49
C ASP A 173 6.80 -12.78 26.52
N LYS A 174 5.57 -12.33 26.69
CA LYS A 174 4.34 -13.16 26.68
C LYS A 174 3.62 -13.07 25.33
N GLY A 175 4.21 -12.43 24.33
CA GLY A 175 3.62 -12.23 23.00
C GLY A 175 2.46 -11.23 22.98
N ARG A 176 2.32 -10.36 23.99
CA ARG A 176 1.28 -9.34 24.04
C ARG A 176 1.81 -8.04 23.45
N VAL A 177 0.99 -7.35 22.67
CA VAL A 177 1.32 -6.02 22.12
C VAL A 177 1.68 -5.07 23.27
N LYS A 178 2.83 -4.42 23.19
CA LYS A 178 3.29 -3.44 24.19
C LYS A 178 2.30 -2.28 24.31
N LYS A 179 2.26 -1.67 25.50
CA LYS A 179 1.30 -0.62 25.83
C LYS A 179 1.42 0.57 24.87
N GLU A 180 2.64 1.02 24.60
CA GLU A 180 2.92 2.16 23.70
C GLU A 180 2.40 1.95 22.27
N ILE A 181 2.42 0.72 21.79
CA ILE A 181 1.86 0.37 20.46
C ILE A 181 0.33 0.32 20.52
N ARG A 182 -0.20 -0.29 21.57
CA ARG A 182 -1.66 -0.39 21.77
C ARG A 182 -2.32 0.97 21.95
N ASP A 183 -1.63 1.91 22.60
CA ASP A 183 -2.14 3.26 22.84
C ASP A 183 -2.21 4.12 21.56
N LEU A 184 -1.57 3.68 20.43
CA LEU A 184 -1.73 4.29 19.12
C LEU A 184 -3.07 3.94 18.46
N ALA A 185 -3.75 2.89 18.90
CA ALA A 185 -5.06 2.52 18.37
C ALA A 185 -6.09 3.63 18.65
N PRO A 186 -6.98 3.93 17.68
CA PRO A 186 -8.01 4.93 17.89
C PRO A 186 -8.94 4.52 19.02
N THR A 187 -9.40 5.50 19.79
CA THR A 187 -10.45 5.26 20.81
C THR A 187 -11.71 4.69 20.15
N PRO A 188 -12.56 3.93 20.89
CA PRO A 188 -13.77 3.35 20.31
C PRO A 188 -14.67 4.34 19.56
N SER A 189 -14.72 5.60 20.01
CA SER A 189 -15.50 6.67 19.35
C SER A 189 -14.88 7.17 18.03
N LYS A 190 -13.62 6.83 17.76
CA LYS A 190 -12.91 7.21 16.53
C LYS A 190 -12.72 6.03 15.57
N CYS A 191 -13.19 4.83 15.93
CA CYS A 191 -13.14 3.68 15.04
C CYS A 191 -14.12 3.87 13.88
N MET A 192 -13.68 3.61 12.64
CA MET A 192 -14.52 3.76 11.43
C MET A 192 -15.84 3.00 11.53
N GLY A 193 -15.86 1.80 12.11
CA GLY A 193 -17.07 1.00 12.29
C GLY A 193 -18.06 1.53 13.34
N LYS A 194 -17.77 2.66 13.99
CA LYS A 194 -18.63 3.33 14.98
C LYS A 194 -18.85 4.81 14.67
N SER A 195 -18.32 5.34 13.58
CA SER A 195 -18.63 6.67 13.11
C SER A 195 -19.96 6.63 12.36
N GLU A 196 -20.98 7.26 12.94
CA GLU A 196 -22.26 7.55 12.30
C GLU A 196 -22.14 8.76 11.36
#